data_327669b02bdec02ccbd6cacbf67cd2e5
#
_entry.id   327669b02bdec02ccbd6cacbf67cd2e5
#
_cell.length_a   1.000
_cell.length_b   1.000
_cell.length_c   1.000
_cell.angle_alpha   90.00
_cell.angle_beta   90.00
_cell.angle_gamma   90.00
#
_symmetry.space_group_name_H-M   'P 1'
#
loop_
_entity.id
_entity.type
_entity.pdbx_description
1 polymer ?
#
loop_
_entity_poly.entity_id
_entity_poly.type
_entity_poly.pdbx_seq_one_letter_code
_entity_poly.pdbx_strand_id
1 'polypeptide(L)'
;MIKHSENPLVFNTAIGTKKRNETVVPKEVLCPFCDVENLTGILKTSDHKIWLKNKFPTLKNSMMTVIIESDEHLGDISTYGVEENREVFSFAFECWDEMIQSGKYQSVLMFKNFGPRSGGTLRHPHLQVVGLEETDGYAQIAKENFEGVEIRKNGLTVTLSTRPIMGFVEFNVIISELENVEKLADNVHG
;
A
#
# COMPACT_ATOMS: atom_id res chain seq x y z
N MET A 1 8.76 -27.67 -12.46
CA MET A 1 8.20 -27.45 -11.11
C MET A 1 9.11 -26.44 -10.41
N ILE A 2 8.72 -25.20 -10.37
CA ILE A 2 9.40 -24.19 -9.57
C ILE A 2 8.96 -24.48 -8.12
N LYS A 3 9.90 -24.93 -7.28
CA LYS A 3 9.64 -25.01 -5.83
C LYS A 3 9.58 -23.57 -5.34
N HIS A 4 8.38 -23.05 -5.12
CA HIS A 4 8.21 -21.85 -4.34
C HIS A 4 8.76 -22.13 -2.94
N SER A 5 9.84 -21.46 -2.58
CA SER A 5 10.36 -21.50 -1.22
C SER A 5 9.34 -20.81 -0.34
N GLU A 6 8.59 -21.58 0.43
CA GLU A 6 7.65 -21.07 1.43
C GLU A 6 8.42 -20.56 2.66
N ASN A 7 9.21 -19.50 2.47
CA ASN A 7 9.82 -18.83 3.60
C ASN A 7 8.72 -17.99 4.29
N PRO A 8 8.35 -18.29 5.54
CA PRO A 8 7.28 -17.57 6.21
C PRO A 8 7.72 -16.14 6.52
N LEU A 9 6.76 -15.23 6.54
CA LEU A 9 6.98 -13.87 7.02
C LEU A 9 7.34 -13.91 8.52
N VAL A 10 8.47 -13.32 8.89
CA VAL A 10 8.94 -13.27 10.28
C VAL A 10 8.76 -11.86 10.82
N PHE A 11 7.88 -11.72 11.82
CA PHE A 11 7.62 -10.45 12.47
C PHE A 11 8.61 -10.16 13.61
N ASN A 12 9.08 -8.92 13.70
CA ASN A 12 9.82 -8.43 14.82
C ASN A 12 8.88 -7.84 15.87
N THR A 13 8.51 -8.66 16.84
CA THR A 13 7.53 -8.31 17.88
C THR A 13 8.02 -7.16 18.78
N ALA A 14 9.31 -7.03 19.00
CA ALA A 14 9.88 -5.93 19.80
C ALA A 14 9.65 -4.57 19.14
N ILE A 15 9.79 -4.48 17.81
CA ILE A 15 9.50 -3.26 17.05
C ILE A 15 7.98 -2.98 17.06
N GLY A 16 7.15 -4.00 16.90
CA GLY A 16 5.70 -3.87 16.98
C GLY A 16 5.22 -3.31 18.32
N THR A 17 5.81 -3.75 19.43
CA THR A 17 5.52 -3.25 20.77
C THR A 17 5.98 -1.79 20.94
N LYS A 18 7.17 -1.46 20.45
CA LYS A 18 7.69 -0.08 20.48
C LYS A 18 6.78 0.86 19.66
N LYS A 19 6.37 0.46 18.45
CA LYS A 19 5.41 1.20 17.63
C LYS A 19 4.14 1.50 18.39
N ARG A 20 3.54 0.49 19.06
CA ARG A 20 2.32 0.68 19.85
C ARG A 20 2.50 1.70 20.96
N ASN A 21 3.60 1.64 21.70
CA ASN A 21 3.88 2.54 22.80
C ASN A 21 4.13 3.98 22.33
N GLU A 22 4.76 4.17 21.18
CA GLU A 22 5.01 5.50 20.61
C GLU A 22 3.79 6.09 19.87
N THR A 23 2.84 5.26 19.40
CA THR A 23 1.62 5.70 18.71
C THR A 23 0.40 5.87 19.62
N VAL A 24 0.43 5.34 20.86
CA VAL A 24 -0.51 5.70 21.93
C VAL A 24 -0.10 7.06 22.50
N VAL A 25 -0.17 8.08 21.69
CA VAL A 25 0.23 9.44 22.06
C VAL A 25 -1.00 10.21 22.54
N PRO A 26 -0.89 11.05 23.58
CA PRO A 26 -1.96 11.97 23.97
C PRO A 26 -2.41 12.82 22.78
N LYS A 27 -3.68 13.23 22.74
CA LYS A 27 -4.33 14.00 21.65
C LYS A 27 -3.60 15.31 21.23
N GLU A 28 -2.52 15.67 21.88
CA GLU A 28 -1.77 16.92 21.68
C GLU A 28 -0.49 16.76 20.86
N VAL A 29 -0.13 15.53 20.41
CA VAL A 29 1.08 15.34 19.61
C VAL A 29 0.76 15.48 18.13
N LEU A 30 1.52 16.37 17.50
CA LEU A 30 1.45 16.62 16.07
C LEU A 30 1.63 15.30 15.29
N CYS A 31 0.79 15.06 14.29
CA CYS A 31 0.93 13.91 13.42
C CYS A 31 2.32 13.90 12.78
N PRO A 32 3.09 12.80 12.87
CA PRO A 32 4.45 12.76 12.33
C PRO A 32 4.51 12.97 10.80
N PHE A 33 3.42 12.74 10.08
CA PHE A 33 3.35 12.97 8.64
C PHE A 33 2.96 14.41 8.28
N CYS A 34 2.41 15.18 9.22
CA CYS A 34 2.24 16.63 9.08
C CYS A 34 3.52 17.40 9.38
N ASP A 35 4.47 16.80 10.08
CA ASP A 35 5.75 17.39 10.45
C ASP A 35 6.82 17.06 9.39
N VAL A 36 6.61 17.58 8.19
CA VAL A 36 7.42 17.26 7.00
C VAL A 36 8.89 17.60 7.18
N GLU A 37 9.20 18.69 7.91
CA GLU A 37 10.58 19.16 8.14
C GLU A 37 11.42 18.15 8.95
N ASN A 38 10.76 17.36 9.81
CA ASN A 38 11.40 16.36 10.65
C ASN A 38 11.33 14.93 10.09
N LEU A 39 10.82 14.77 8.87
CA LEU A 39 10.83 13.45 8.20
C LEU A 39 12.26 13.02 7.87
N THR A 40 12.52 11.74 8.06
CA THR A 40 13.84 11.13 7.76
C THR A 40 13.69 9.92 6.85
N GLY A 41 14.77 9.59 6.14
CA GLY A 41 14.77 8.43 5.26
C GLY A 41 13.93 8.62 4.00
N ILE A 42 13.75 9.86 3.56
CA ILE A 42 13.05 10.19 2.31
C ILE A 42 13.81 9.57 1.13
N LEU A 43 13.09 8.88 0.26
CA LEU A 43 13.60 8.22 -0.94
C LEU A 43 13.26 9.03 -2.19
N LYS A 44 12.03 9.58 -2.25
CA LYS A 44 11.53 10.33 -3.40
C LYS A 44 10.40 11.27 -2.97
N THR A 45 10.25 12.37 -3.69
CA THR A 45 9.13 13.31 -3.53
C THR A 45 8.55 13.70 -4.87
N SER A 46 7.26 13.99 -4.91
CA SER A 46 6.56 14.61 -6.03
C SER A 46 5.45 15.50 -5.47
N ASP A 47 5.57 16.80 -5.60
CA ASP A 47 4.71 17.79 -4.95
C ASP A 47 4.58 17.51 -3.44
N HIS A 48 3.36 17.24 -2.96
CA HIS A 48 3.06 16.92 -1.57
C HIS A 48 3.20 15.43 -1.23
N LYS A 49 3.50 14.59 -2.21
CA LYS A 49 3.66 13.13 -2.06
C LYS A 49 5.09 12.80 -1.66
N ILE A 50 5.26 11.98 -0.62
CA ILE A 50 6.58 11.66 -0.07
C ILE A 50 6.72 10.16 0.12
N TRP A 51 7.69 9.54 -0.55
CA TRP A 51 8.08 8.16 -0.33
C TRP A 51 9.27 8.09 0.61
N LEU A 52 9.15 7.36 1.71
CA LEU A 52 10.18 7.29 2.75
C LEU A 52 10.26 5.90 3.39
N LYS A 53 11.39 5.62 4.06
CA LYS A 53 11.57 4.40 4.84
C LYS A 53 10.62 4.39 6.04
N ASN A 54 9.98 3.23 6.29
CA ASN A 54 9.16 3.08 7.49
C ASN A 54 10.03 3.12 8.75
N LYS A 55 9.72 4.02 9.66
CA LYS A 55 10.42 4.16 10.95
C LYS A 55 10.36 2.89 11.82
N PHE A 56 9.32 2.05 11.60
CA PHE A 56 9.06 0.84 12.37
C PHE A 56 8.97 -0.40 11.46
N PRO A 57 10.10 -0.87 10.91
CA PRO A 57 10.11 -2.04 10.04
C PRO A 57 9.84 -3.31 10.87
N THR A 58 8.60 -3.75 10.88
CA THR A 58 8.15 -4.90 11.68
C THR A 58 8.42 -6.25 11.05
N LEU A 59 8.79 -6.31 9.77
CA LEU A 59 9.14 -7.54 9.06
C LEU A 59 10.65 -7.66 8.93
N LYS A 60 11.17 -8.87 9.16
CA LYS A 60 12.57 -9.21 8.86
C LYS A 60 12.76 -9.45 7.36
N ASN A 61 13.99 -9.35 6.88
CA ASN A 61 14.36 -9.57 5.48
C ASN A 61 13.42 -8.83 4.53
N SER A 62 13.22 -7.54 4.82
CA SER A 62 12.33 -6.69 4.04
C SER A 62 12.74 -5.22 4.08
N MET A 63 12.41 -4.51 3.03
CA MET A 63 12.43 -3.06 2.96
C MET A 63 11.00 -2.56 3.10
N MET A 64 10.66 -2.05 4.27
CA MET A 64 9.34 -1.45 4.50
C MET A 64 9.41 0.06 4.25
N THR A 65 8.54 0.55 3.41
CA THR A 65 8.43 1.98 3.08
C THR A 65 6.99 2.46 3.21
N VAL A 66 6.83 3.77 3.26
CA VAL A 66 5.55 4.46 3.34
C VAL A 66 5.51 5.53 2.26
N ILE A 67 4.36 5.72 1.64
CA ILE A 67 4.05 6.86 0.78
C ILE A 67 3.02 7.72 1.50
N ILE A 68 3.40 8.94 1.89
CA ILE A 68 2.47 9.97 2.32
C ILE A 68 1.79 10.50 1.06
N GLU A 69 0.47 10.46 1.01
CA GLU A 69 -0.30 10.71 -0.20
C GLU A 69 -0.54 12.19 -0.48
N SER A 70 -0.72 12.98 0.56
CA SER A 70 -0.96 14.42 0.48
C SER A 70 -0.55 15.12 1.77
N ASP A 71 -0.60 16.43 1.81
CA ASP A 71 -0.40 17.24 3.02
C ASP A 71 -1.68 17.35 3.89
N GLU A 72 -2.82 16.89 3.38
CA GLU A 72 -4.09 16.90 4.11
C GLU A 72 -4.18 15.76 5.13
N HIS A 73 -4.18 16.10 6.41
CA HIS A 73 -4.24 15.12 7.50
C HIS A 73 -5.47 14.19 7.45
N LEU A 74 -6.59 14.66 6.98
CA LEU A 74 -7.87 13.93 6.96
C LEU A 74 -8.29 13.49 5.55
N GLY A 75 -7.47 13.75 4.54
CA GLY A 75 -7.73 13.29 3.18
C GLY A 75 -7.77 11.77 3.07
N ASP A 76 -8.42 11.26 2.07
CA ASP A 76 -8.33 9.87 1.61
C ASP A 76 -8.91 9.72 0.20
N ILE A 77 -8.82 8.53 -0.37
CA ILE A 77 -9.26 8.21 -1.72
C ILE A 77 -10.73 8.60 -2.00
N SER A 78 -11.58 8.68 -0.98
CA SER A 78 -12.99 9.08 -1.12
C SER A 78 -13.20 10.60 -1.08
N THR A 79 -12.18 11.35 -0.69
CA THR A 79 -12.23 12.82 -0.57
C THR A 79 -11.37 13.54 -1.59
N TYR A 80 -10.40 12.84 -2.19
CA TYR A 80 -9.56 13.42 -3.24
C TYR A 80 -10.36 13.78 -4.50
N GLY A 81 -9.96 14.85 -5.18
CA GLY A 81 -10.39 15.10 -6.54
C GLY A 81 -9.85 14.05 -7.50
N VAL A 82 -10.44 13.93 -8.68
CA VAL A 82 -10.05 12.92 -9.69
C VAL A 82 -8.56 13.04 -10.04
N GLU A 83 -8.08 14.26 -10.28
CA GLU A 83 -6.68 14.50 -10.65
C GLU A 83 -5.72 14.14 -9.52
N GLU A 84 -6.02 14.56 -8.29
CA GLU A 84 -5.21 14.19 -7.12
C GLU A 84 -5.15 12.68 -6.91
N ASN A 85 -6.29 12.00 -7.08
CA ASN A 85 -6.34 10.54 -6.99
C ASN A 85 -5.47 9.86 -8.05
N ARG A 86 -5.51 10.35 -9.31
CA ARG A 86 -4.64 9.87 -10.39
C ARG A 86 -3.15 10.08 -10.06
N GLU A 87 -2.80 11.25 -9.55
CA GLU A 87 -1.43 11.57 -9.16
C GLU A 87 -0.93 10.69 -8.01
N VAL A 88 -1.76 10.42 -6.99
CA VAL A 88 -1.44 9.52 -5.88
C VAL A 88 -1.15 8.12 -6.41
N PHE A 89 -2.03 7.58 -7.26
CA PHE A 89 -1.82 6.25 -7.84
C PHE A 89 -0.59 6.22 -8.75
N SER A 90 -0.41 7.20 -9.62
CA SER A 90 0.74 7.26 -10.52
C SER A 90 2.06 7.28 -9.73
N PHE A 91 2.17 8.12 -8.71
CA PHE A 91 3.35 8.17 -7.85
C PHE A 91 3.56 6.86 -7.07
N ALA A 92 2.48 6.26 -6.56
CA ALA A 92 2.57 5.00 -5.83
C ALA A 92 3.05 3.85 -6.72
N PHE A 93 2.54 3.74 -7.94
CA PHE A 93 2.97 2.73 -8.90
C PHE A 93 4.40 2.97 -9.38
N GLU A 94 4.82 4.22 -9.57
CA GLU A 94 6.21 4.56 -9.88
C GLU A 94 7.16 4.10 -8.77
N CYS A 95 6.85 4.35 -7.49
CA CYS A 95 7.66 3.89 -6.37
C CYS A 95 7.68 2.36 -6.25
N TRP A 96 6.55 1.71 -6.51
CA TRP A 96 6.42 0.25 -6.52
C TRP A 96 7.26 -0.38 -7.64
N ASP A 97 7.16 0.14 -8.86
CA ASP A 97 7.95 -0.33 -10.01
C ASP A 97 9.45 -0.10 -9.79
N GLU A 98 9.86 1.07 -9.28
CA GLU A 98 11.25 1.36 -8.94
C GLU A 98 11.81 0.32 -7.95
N MET A 99 11.02 -0.08 -6.95
CA MET A 99 11.43 -1.12 -6.01
C MET A 99 11.56 -2.48 -6.71
N ILE A 100 10.66 -2.84 -7.63
CA ILE A 100 10.74 -4.06 -8.44
C ILE A 100 11.97 -4.05 -9.33
N GLN A 101 12.19 -2.97 -10.06
CA GLN A 101 13.31 -2.83 -11.01
C GLN A 101 14.68 -2.85 -10.31
N SER A 102 14.72 -2.60 -9.00
CA SER A 102 15.95 -2.73 -8.22
C SER A 102 16.51 -4.15 -8.21
N GLY A 103 15.69 -5.17 -8.49
CA GLY A 103 16.05 -6.59 -8.51
C GLY A 103 16.48 -7.17 -7.15
N LYS A 104 16.25 -6.44 -6.06
CA LYS A 104 16.70 -6.82 -4.70
C LYS A 104 15.70 -7.69 -3.95
N TYR A 105 14.46 -7.75 -4.40
CA TYR A 105 13.35 -8.37 -3.68
C TYR A 105 12.73 -9.48 -4.51
N GLN A 106 12.37 -10.58 -3.85
CA GLN A 106 11.65 -11.68 -4.48
C GLN A 106 10.22 -11.26 -4.84
N SER A 107 9.61 -10.42 -4.03
CA SER A 107 8.32 -9.81 -4.32
C SER A 107 8.21 -8.41 -3.71
N VAL A 108 7.41 -7.56 -4.32
CA VAL A 108 7.12 -6.21 -3.84
C VAL A 108 5.61 -6.05 -3.72
N LEU A 109 5.15 -5.77 -2.52
CA LEU A 109 3.74 -5.57 -2.21
C LEU A 109 3.44 -4.08 -2.07
N MET A 110 2.29 -3.65 -2.58
CA MET A 110 1.75 -2.32 -2.33
C MET A 110 0.35 -2.48 -1.72
N PHE A 111 0.10 -1.79 -0.62
CA PHE A 111 -1.19 -1.84 0.06
C PHE A 111 -1.46 -0.60 0.90
N LYS A 112 -2.74 -0.38 1.20
CA LYS A 112 -3.22 0.69 2.08
C LYS A 112 -4.10 0.10 3.16
N ASN A 113 -3.79 0.42 4.41
CA ASN A 113 -4.65 0.16 5.55
C ASN A 113 -5.45 1.42 5.87
N PHE A 114 -6.77 1.36 5.74
CA PHE A 114 -7.64 2.49 6.02
C PHE A 114 -8.60 2.20 7.17
N GLY A 115 -8.70 3.17 8.08
CA GLY A 115 -9.60 3.11 9.22
C GLY A 115 -9.07 2.28 10.40
N PRO A 116 -9.70 2.42 11.58
CA PRO A 116 -9.18 1.88 12.84
C PRO A 116 -9.20 0.34 12.92
N ARG A 117 -10.01 -0.32 12.10
CA ARG A 117 -10.14 -1.79 12.07
C ARG A 117 -9.15 -2.49 11.15
N SER A 118 -8.49 -1.73 10.28
CA SER A 118 -7.50 -2.27 9.33
C SER A 118 -6.09 -2.42 9.89
N GLY A 119 -5.87 -2.03 11.16
CA GLY A 119 -4.55 -1.97 11.78
C GLY A 119 -3.75 -0.70 11.45
N GLY A 120 -4.34 0.25 10.73
CA GLY A 120 -3.77 1.58 10.53
C GLY A 120 -3.73 2.36 11.85
N THR A 121 -2.55 2.88 12.22
CA THR A 121 -2.35 3.64 13.46
C THR A 121 -2.40 5.15 13.27
N LEU A 122 -2.15 5.61 12.06
CA LEU A 122 -2.17 7.03 11.69
C LEU A 122 -3.37 7.32 10.81
N ARG A 123 -4.04 8.44 11.09
CA ARG A 123 -5.17 8.92 10.30
C ARG A 123 -4.72 9.55 8.99
N HIS A 124 -3.54 10.19 8.98
CA HIS A 124 -2.97 10.83 7.80
C HIS A 124 -2.84 9.81 6.66
N PRO A 125 -3.35 10.12 5.46
CA PRO A 125 -3.45 9.16 4.37
C PRO A 125 -2.07 8.69 3.90
N HIS A 126 -1.90 7.38 3.84
CA HIS A 126 -0.65 6.78 3.41
C HIS A 126 -0.82 5.38 2.84
N LEU A 127 0.01 5.05 1.88
CA LEU A 127 0.22 3.73 1.31
C LEU A 127 1.49 3.10 1.90
N GLN A 128 1.64 1.81 1.75
CA GLN A 128 2.87 1.10 2.06
C GLN A 128 3.37 0.35 0.84
N VAL A 129 4.68 0.43 0.59
CA VAL A 129 5.36 -0.39 -0.40
C VAL A 129 6.43 -1.20 0.33
N VAL A 130 6.35 -2.52 0.21
CA VAL A 130 7.19 -3.45 0.97
C VAL A 130 7.88 -4.43 0.03
N GLY A 131 9.20 -4.36 -0.04
CA GLY A 131 10.03 -5.35 -0.72
C GLY A 131 10.38 -6.50 0.22
N LEU A 132 10.08 -7.72 -0.17
CA LEU A 132 10.40 -8.95 0.55
C LEU A 132 11.60 -9.62 -0.11
N GLU A 133 12.69 -9.82 0.66
CA GLU A 133 13.96 -10.32 0.10
C GLU A 133 13.93 -11.83 -0.19
N GLU A 134 13.23 -12.61 0.64
CA GLU A 134 13.28 -14.07 0.62
C GLU A 134 11.89 -14.73 0.51
N THR A 135 10.81 -13.93 0.53
CA THR A 135 9.44 -14.44 0.55
C THR A 135 8.70 -14.01 -0.71
N ASP A 136 7.99 -14.93 -1.33
CA ASP A 136 7.02 -14.63 -2.37
C ASP A 136 5.68 -14.25 -1.72
N GLY A 137 5.41 -12.96 -1.64
CA GLY A 137 4.16 -12.43 -1.08
C GLY A 137 2.91 -12.76 -1.90
N TYR A 138 3.08 -13.26 -3.13
CA TYR A 138 2.00 -13.64 -4.05
C TYR A 138 1.76 -15.15 -4.13
N ALA A 139 2.55 -15.96 -3.40
CA ALA A 139 2.50 -17.41 -3.49
C ALA A 139 1.13 -18.05 -3.21
N GLN A 140 0.30 -17.36 -2.42
CA GLN A 140 -1.05 -17.80 -2.07
C GLN A 140 -2.15 -17.23 -2.98
N ILE A 141 -1.78 -16.37 -3.94
CA ILE A 141 -2.74 -15.73 -4.85
C ILE A 141 -2.91 -16.61 -6.07
N ALA A 142 -4.13 -17.07 -6.30
CA ALA A 142 -4.51 -17.86 -7.46
C ALA A 142 -5.32 -17.00 -8.46
N LYS A 143 -5.30 -17.39 -9.72
CA LYS A 143 -6.04 -16.69 -10.78
C LYS A 143 -7.54 -16.60 -10.44
N GLU A 144 -8.06 -17.63 -9.82
CA GLU A 144 -9.47 -17.75 -9.41
C GLU A 144 -9.88 -16.71 -8.35
N ASN A 145 -8.93 -16.10 -7.63
CA ASN A 145 -9.23 -15.01 -6.70
C ASN A 145 -9.73 -13.75 -7.42
N PHE A 146 -9.33 -13.57 -8.68
CA PHE A 146 -9.75 -12.44 -9.51
C PHE A 146 -11.04 -12.70 -10.30
N GLU A 147 -11.58 -13.92 -10.24
CA GLU A 147 -12.86 -14.27 -10.83
C GLU A 147 -14.00 -13.79 -9.94
N GLY A 148 -15.08 -13.31 -10.55
CA GLY A 148 -16.20 -12.81 -9.79
C GLY A 148 -17.36 -12.33 -10.64
N VAL A 149 -18.38 -11.83 -9.94
CA VAL A 149 -19.54 -11.21 -10.61
C VAL A 149 -19.12 -9.83 -11.11
N GLU A 150 -19.20 -9.62 -12.43
CA GLU A 150 -18.91 -8.31 -13.03
C GLU A 150 -19.93 -7.29 -12.53
N ILE A 151 -19.42 -6.20 -11.93
CA ILE A 151 -20.25 -5.12 -11.39
C ILE A 151 -20.21 -3.90 -12.31
N ARG A 152 -19.05 -3.61 -12.90
CA ARG A 152 -18.80 -2.40 -13.67
C ARG A 152 -17.81 -2.67 -14.81
N LYS A 153 -18.07 -2.01 -15.96
CA LYS A 153 -17.20 -2.10 -17.12
C LYS A 153 -17.06 -0.73 -17.80
N ASN A 154 -16.34 0.18 -17.18
CA ASN A 154 -16.01 1.49 -17.75
C ASN A 154 -14.55 1.53 -18.20
N GLY A 155 -14.21 0.73 -19.23
CA GLY A 155 -12.82 0.62 -19.69
C GLY A 155 -11.93 -0.30 -18.85
N LEU A 156 -12.32 -0.64 -17.62
CA LEU A 156 -11.74 -1.68 -16.80
C LEU A 156 -12.81 -2.63 -16.28
N THR A 157 -12.41 -3.86 -16.00
CA THR A 157 -13.30 -4.86 -15.38
C THR A 157 -13.24 -4.73 -13.87
N VAL A 158 -14.38 -4.46 -13.23
CA VAL A 158 -14.54 -4.51 -11.78
C VAL A 158 -15.42 -5.68 -11.42
N THR A 159 -14.94 -6.57 -10.56
CA THR A 159 -15.69 -7.75 -10.12
C THR A 159 -15.83 -7.79 -8.59
N LEU A 160 -16.94 -8.36 -8.13
CA LEU A 160 -17.10 -8.83 -6.76
C LEU A 160 -16.54 -10.25 -6.70
N SER A 161 -15.45 -10.46 -5.96
CA SER A 161 -14.78 -11.77 -5.89
C SER A 161 -15.71 -12.85 -5.38
N THR A 162 -15.71 -14.01 -6.06
CA THR A 162 -16.37 -15.24 -5.59
C THR A 162 -15.45 -16.10 -4.74
N ARG A 163 -14.15 -15.78 -4.71
CA ARG A 163 -13.12 -16.46 -3.92
C ARG A 163 -12.17 -15.42 -3.30
N PRO A 164 -12.66 -14.62 -2.32
CA PRO A 164 -11.87 -13.55 -1.73
C PRO A 164 -10.66 -14.10 -0.98
N ILE A 165 -9.51 -13.46 -1.16
CA ILE A 165 -8.24 -13.84 -0.50
C ILE A 165 -8.35 -13.66 1.01
N MET A 166 -8.97 -12.56 1.45
CA MET A 166 -9.10 -12.20 2.86
C MET A 166 -10.32 -12.82 3.55
N GLY A 167 -11.14 -13.60 2.83
CA GLY A 167 -12.27 -14.33 3.39
C GLY A 167 -13.51 -13.48 3.68
N PHE A 168 -13.58 -12.23 3.22
CA PHE A 168 -14.76 -11.35 3.30
C PHE A 168 -14.96 -10.60 1.98
N VAL A 169 -15.92 -9.69 1.90
CA VAL A 169 -16.24 -8.94 0.67
C VAL A 169 -14.98 -8.31 0.08
N GLU A 170 -14.69 -8.65 -1.18
CA GLU A 170 -13.52 -8.19 -1.91
C GLU A 170 -13.90 -7.80 -3.33
N PHE A 171 -13.49 -6.60 -3.72
CA PHE A 171 -13.66 -6.10 -5.07
C PHE A 171 -12.33 -6.14 -5.80
N ASN A 172 -12.33 -6.65 -7.02
CA ASN A 172 -11.17 -6.63 -7.90
C ASN A 172 -11.35 -5.54 -8.96
N VAL A 173 -10.38 -4.66 -9.08
CA VAL A 173 -10.24 -3.75 -10.22
C VAL A 173 -9.09 -4.27 -11.07
N ILE A 174 -9.38 -4.75 -12.26
CA ILE A 174 -8.43 -5.48 -13.10
C ILE A 174 -7.91 -4.56 -14.19
N ILE A 175 -6.60 -4.33 -14.20
CA ILE A 175 -5.88 -3.65 -15.28
C ILE A 175 -4.95 -4.66 -15.97
N SER A 176 -4.83 -4.55 -17.30
CA SER A 176 -3.95 -5.40 -18.10
C SER A 176 -2.54 -4.83 -18.24
N GLU A 177 -2.40 -3.52 -18.10
CA GLU A 177 -1.16 -2.78 -18.36
C GLU A 177 -1.01 -1.61 -17.38
N LEU A 178 0.23 -1.33 -16.94
CA LEU A 178 0.51 -0.21 -16.03
C LEU A 178 0.21 1.16 -16.64
N GLU A 179 0.20 1.27 -17.96
CA GLU A 179 -0.23 2.48 -18.69
C GLU A 179 -1.68 2.91 -18.39
N ASN A 180 -2.46 2.01 -17.79
CA ASN A 180 -3.85 2.25 -17.39
C ASN A 180 -4.01 2.67 -15.91
N VAL A 181 -2.96 3.14 -15.24
CA VAL A 181 -3.00 3.55 -13.83
C VAL A 181 -4.05 4.64 -13.58
N GLU A 182 -4.18 5.62 -14.47
CA GLU A 182 -5.21 6.66 -14.34
C GLU A 182 -6.62 6.07 -14.40
N LYS A 183 -6.87 5.12 -15.31
CA LYS A 183 -8.17 4.42 -15.37
C LYS A 183 -8.43 3.59 -14.12
N LEU A 184 -7.38 2.97 -13.55
CA LEU A 184 -7.49 2.28 -12.27
C LEU A 184 -7.90 3.28 -11.18
N ALA A 185 -7.20 4.41 -11.07
CA ALA A 185 -7.49 5.46 -10.11
C ALA A 185 -8.94 5.95 -10.20
N ASP A 186 -9.43 6.20 -11.43
CA ASP A 186 -10.82 6.63 -11.69
C ASP A 186 -11.85 5.58 -11.25
N ASN A 187 -11.56 4.29 -11.42
CA ASN A 187 -12.47 3.21 -11.05
C ASN A 187 -12.46 2.89 -9.55
N VAL A 188 -11.38 3.20 -8.86
CA VAL A 188 -11.29 3.05 -7.40
C VAL A 188 -11.92 4.25 -6.68
N HIS A 189 -11.89 5.43 -7.30
CA HIS A 189 -12.49 6.65 -6.77
C HIS A 189 -14.02 6.65 -6.85
N GLY A 190 -14.60 6.07 -7.90
CA GLY A 190 -16.05 6.06 -8.19
C GLY A 190 -16.81 4.86 -7.69
#